data_d7e552b4d485ca909a7055226b372ad6
#
_entry.id   d7e552b4d485ca909a7055226b372ad6
#
_cell.length_a   1.000
_cell.length_b   1.000
_cell.length_c   1.000
_cell.angle_alpha   90.00
_cell.angle_beta   90.00
_cell.angle_gamma   90.00
#
_symmetry.space_group_name_H-M   'P 1'
#
loop_
_entity.id
_entity.type
_entity.pdbx_description
1 polymer ?
#
loop_
_entity_poly.entity_id
_entity_poly.type
_entity_poly.pdbx_seq_one_letter_code
_entity_poly.pdbx_strand_id
1 'polypeptide(L)'
;WTQNEIARSASKYQTSIDKKDKIIVGVNEFKTDGSDDYNTLSINKKAVALQLKRLQEFKSSRNNELVGKKLNILHKIAAGSSNLIPAIIECVRSRCTLGEISDQLRDVFGEYQSNF
;
A
#
# COMPACT_ATOMS: atom_id res chain seq x y z
N TRP A 1 -11.27 3.98 -23.95
CA TRP A 1 -11.35 2.94 -24.98
C TRP A 1 -10.24 1.89 -24.82
N THR A 2 -8.97 2.29 -24.76
CA THR A 2 -7.80 1.39 -24.69
C THR A 2 -7.85 0.43 -23.49
N GLN A 3 -8.17 0.92 -22.29
CA GLN A 3 -8.27 0.09 -21.09
C GLN A 3 -9.38 -0.97 -21.20
N ASN A 4 -10.54 -0.58 -21.73
CA ASN A 4 -11.65 -1.52 -21.93
C ASN A 4 -11.32 -2.61 -22.96
N GLU A 5 -10.56 -2.27 -24.00
CA GLU A 5 -10.14 -3.25 -25.01
C GLU A 5 -9.08 -4.23 -24.46
N ILE A 6 -8.18 -3.75 -23.62
CA ILE A 6 -7.22 -4.59 -22.89
C ILE A 6 -7.96 -5.56 -21.95
N ALA A 7 -8.89 -5.07 -21.14
CA ALA A 7 -9.68 -5.90 -20.24
C ALA A 7 -10.51 -6.97 -20.99
N ARG A 8 -11.15 -6.58 -22.11
CA ARG A 8 -11.90 -7.49 -22.97
C ARG A 8 -11.02 -8.57 -23.57
N SER A 9 -9.83 -8.20 -24.05
CA SER A 9 -8.86 -9.14 -24.61
C SER A 9 -8.34 -10.12 -23.54
N ALA A 10 -8.04 -9.63 -22.33
CA ALA A 10 -7.62 -10.46 -21.21
C ALA A 10 -8.72 -11.46 -20.79
N SER A 11 -9.96 -11.00 -20.69
CA SER A 11 -11.12 -11.86 -20.37
C SER A 11 -11.34 -12.95 -21.45
N LYS A 12 -11.24 -12.61 -22.73
CA LYS A 12 -11.32 -13.57 -23.82
C LYS A 12 -10.20 -14.60 -23.76
N TYR A 13 -8.98 -14.16 -23.46
CA TYR A 13 -7.82 -15.04 -23.30
C TYR A 13 -8.02 -16.02 -22.14
N GLN A 14 -8.46 -15.52 -20.98
CA GLN A 14 -8.73 -16.36 -19.80
C GLN A 14 -9.82 -17.40 -20.12
N THR A 15 -10.91 -16.97 -20.76
CA THR A 15 -11.99 -17.89 -21.17
C THR A 15 -11.49 -19.01 -22.08
N SER A 16 -10.53 -18.74 -22.98
CA SER A 16 -9.97 -19.77 -23.85
C SER A 16 -9.10 -20.78 -23.09
N ILE A 17 -8.45 -20.36 -22.00
CA ILE A 17 -7.71 -21.25 -21.09
C ILE A 17 -8.67 -22.11 -20.28
N ASP A 18 -9.73 -21.53 -19.74
CA ASP A 18 -10.72 -22.22 -18.90
C ASP A 18 -11.48 -23.28 -19.70
N LYS A 19 -11.80 -22.98 -20.95
CA LYS A 19 -12.46 -23.93 -21.89
C LYS A 19 -11.50 -24.97 -22.50
N LYS A 20 -10.21 -24.90 -22.21
CA LYS A 20 -9.16 -25.71 -22.83
C LYS A 20 -9.01 -25.53 -24.35
N ASP A 21 -9.55 -24.45 -24.93
CA ASP A 21 -9.30 -24.08 -26.33
C ASP A 21 -7.81 -23.70 -26.52
N LYS A 22 -7.19 -23.22 -25.44
CA LYS A 22 -5.76 -22.92 -25.37
C LYS A 22 -5.12 -23.73 -24.23
N ILE A 23 -4.15 -24.56 -24.57
CA ILE A 23 -3.43 -25.39 -23.60
C ILE A 23 -2.17 -24.66 -23.13
N ILE A 24 -2.04 -24.52 -21.80
CA ILE A 24 -0.83 -24.06 -21.13
C ILE A 24 -0.35 -25.18 -20.22
N VAL A 25 0.82 -25.75 -20.58
CA VAL A 25 1.40 -26.88 -19.87
C VAL A 25 1.64 -26.52 -18.38
N GLY A 26 1.21 -27.36 -17.47
CA GLY A 26 1.31 -27.16 -16.04
C GLY A 26 0.30 -26.19 -15.44
N VAL A 27 -0.59 -25.59 -16.26
CA VAL A 27 -1.63 -24.67 -15.79
C VAL A 27 -3.02 -25.28 -15.94
N ASN A 28 -3.47 -25.54 -17.15
CA ASN A 28 -4.78 -26.15 -17.43
C ASN A 28 -4.72 -27.57 -17.97
N GLU A 29 -3.52 -28.03 -18.39
CA GLU A 29 -3.24 -29.41 -18.80
C GLU A 29 -1.84 -29.83 -18.34
N PHE A 30 -1.57 -31.13 -18.25
CA PHE A 30 -0.29 -31.71 -17.84
C PHE A 30 0.20 -31.18 -16.48
N LYS A 31 -0.72 -31.05 -15.53
CA LYS A 31 -0.39 -30.68 -14.15
C LYS A 31 0.33 -31.85 -13.46
N THR A 32 1.33 -31.54 -12.66
CA THR A 32 1.95 -32.49 -11.73
C THR A 32 1.22 -32.40 -10.40
N ASP A 33 0.88 -33.56 -9.81
CA ASP A 33 0.23 -33.62 -8.48
C ASP A 33 1.21 -33.35 -7.32
N GLY A 34 2.38 -32.79 -7.59
CA GLY A 34 3.36 -32.42 -6.60
C GLY A 34 2.90 -31.18 -5.81
N SER A 35 2.42 -31.38 -4.61
CA SER A 35 2.39 -30.33 -3.61
C SER A 35 3.83 -30.09 -3.15
N ASP A 36 4.57 -29.23 -3.82
CA ASP A 36 5.79 -28.69 -3.26
C ASP A 36 5.41 -27.92 -1.99
N ASP A 37 5.81 -28.50 -0.86
CA ASP A 37 5.59 -27.88 0.46
C ASP A 37 6.56 -26.69 0.57
N TYR A 38 6.15 -25.56 -0.06
CA TYR A 38 6.94 -24.33 0.00
C TYR A 38 6.89 -23.78 1.41
N ASN A 39 8.07 -23.64 2.01
CA ASN A 39 8.24 -22.99 3.30
C ASN A 39 7.83 -21.51 3.17
N THR A 40 6.55 -21.24 3.39
CA THR A 40 6.01 -19.88 3.31
C THR A 40 6.50 -19.04 4.49
N LEU A 41 6.82 -17.77 4.23
CA LEU A 41 7.24 -16.83 5.25
C LEU A 41 6.17 -16.72 6.34
N SER A 42 6.49 -17.15 7.55
CA SER A 42 5.63 -17.04 8.72
C SER A 42 5.91 -15.71 9.45
N ILE A 43 4.88 -14.86 9.58
CA ILE A 43 5.00 -13.60 10.33
C ILE A 43 5.10 -13.92 11.83
N ASN A 44 6.16 -13.45 12.47
CA ASN A 44 6.37 -13.62 13.89
C ASN A 44 5.39 -12.77 14.70
N LYS A 45 4.33 -13.37 15.24
CA LYS A 45 3.29 -12.67 16.04
C LYS A 45 3.84 -11.92 17.24
N LYS A 46 4.92 -12.42 17.88
CA LYS A 46 5.57 -11.73 19.01
C LYS A 46 6.26 -10.44 18.56
N ALA A 47 6.92 -10.46 17.40
CA ALA A 47 7.55 -9.26 16.84
C ALA A 47 6.52 -8.19 16.48
N VAL A 48 5.37 -8.59 15.91
CA VAL A 48 4.25 -7.69 15.61
C VAL A 48 3.71 -7.06 16.91
N ALA A 49 3.43 -7.85 17.94
CA ALA A 49 2.93 -7.34 19.22
C ALA A 49 3.92 -6.36 19.88
N LEU A 50 5.22 -6.65 19.82
CA LEU A 50 6.26 -5.76 20.33
C LEU A 50 6.30 -4.43 19.57
N GLN A 51 6.18 -4.48 18.25
CA GLN A 51 6.16 -3.28 17.41
C GLN A 51 4.94 -2.40 17.68
N LEU A 52 3.76 -3.00 17.82
CA LEU A 52 2.53 -2.28 18.17
C LEU A 52 2.66 -1.60 19.54
N LYS A 53 3.22 -2.29 20.54
CA LYS A 53 3.47 -1.72 21.87
C LYS A 53 4.42 -0.52 21.79
N ARG A 54 5.54 -0.64 21.08
CA ARG A 54 6.51 0.45 20.87
C ARG A 54 5.86 1.67 20.18
N LEU A 55 5.02 1.43 19.19
CA LEU A 55 4.30 2.51 18.49
C LEU A 55 3.32 3.23 19.42
N GLN A 56 2.61 2.49 20.26
CA GLN A 56 1.69 3.05 21.25
C GLN A 56 2.45 3.91 22.29
N GLU A 57 3.55 3.40 22.84
CA GLU A 57 4.42 4.14 23.75
C GLU A 57 5.00 5.40 23.11
N PHE A 58 5.42 5.31 21.84
CA PHE A 58 5.90 6.46 21.07
C PHE A 58 4.82 7.55 20.93
N LYS A 59 3.60 7.16 20.56
CA LYS A 59 2.48 8.10 20.42
C LYS A 59 2.02 8.71 21.74
N SER A 60 2.05 7.96 22.84
CA SER A 60 1.65 8.46 24.16
C SER A 60 2.67 9.41 24.77
N SER A 61 3.95 9.26 24.45
CA SER A 61 5.06 10.05 25.02
C SER A 61 5.37 11.36 24.28
N ARG A 62 4.66 11.65 23.17
CA ARG A 62 4.91 12.85 22.35
C ARG A 62 3.92 13.97 22.64
N ASN A 63 4.25 15.20 22.23
CA ASN A 63 3.31 16.32 22.27
C ASN A 63 2.33 16.25 21.09
N ASN A 64 1.14 15.72 21.33
CA ASN A 64 0.14 15.53 20.28
C ASN A 64 -0.45 16.85 19.72
N GLU A 65 -0.47 17.93 20.51
CA GLU A 65 -0.89 19.25 20.02
C GLU A 65 0.10 19.80 18.99
N LEU A 66 1.40 19.68 19.26
CA LEU A 66 2.45 20.08 18.32
C LEU A 66 2.41 19.24 17.05
N VAL A 67 2.21 17.94 17.17
CA VAL A 67 2.02 17.01 16.02
C VAL A 67 0.87 17.48 15.15
N GLY A 68 -0.30 17.75 15.71
CA GLY A 68 -1.46 18.22 14.97
C GLY A 68 -1.20 19.55 14.25
N LYS A 69 -0.53 20.51 14.90
CA LYS A 69 -0.14 21.78 14.26
C LYS A 69 0.77 21.56 13.05
N LYS A 70 1.79 20.68 13.17
CA LYS A 70 2.72 20.42 12.07
C LYS A 70 2.08 19.66 10.91
N LEU A 71 1.20 18.70 11.17
CA LEU A 71 0.42 18.00 10.15
C LEU A 71 -0.50 18.97 9.38
N ASN A 72 -1.19 19.87 10.08
CA ASN A 72 -2.01 20.89 9.43
C ASN A 72 -1.19 21.84 8.55
N ILE A 73 0.02 22.20 8.95
CA ILE A 73 0.94 23.00 8.13
C ILE A 73 1.33 22.21 6.87
N LEU A 74 1.70 20.94 7.01
CA LEU A 74 2.02 20.07 5.88
C LEU A 74 0.86 19.99 4.88
N HIS A 75 -0.37 19.76 5.36
CA HIS A 75 -1.57 19.71 4.54
C HIS A 75 -1.76 21.01 3.72
N LYS A 76 -1.64 22.18 4.36
CA LYS A 76 -1.76 23.48 3.67
C LYS A 76 -0.68 23.68 2.61
N ILE A 77 0.55 23.28 2.89
CA ILE A 77 1.66 23.37 1.93
C ILE A 77 1.45 22.41 0.76
N ALA A 78 0.92 21.19 1.02
CA ALA A 78 0.62 20.19 0.01
C ALA A 78 -0.49 20.64 -0.96
N ALA A 79 -1.47 21.41 -0.48
CA ALA A 79 -2.51 22.00 -1.31
C ALA A 79 -2.00 23.16 -2.21
N GLY A 80 -0.76 23.63 -2.02
CA GLY A 80 -0.13 24.69 -2.80
C GLY A 80 0.96 24.18 -3.74
N SER A 81 1.88 25.07 -4.12
CA SER A 81 3.00 24.76 -5.02
C SER A 81 4.37 24.79 -4.33
N SER A 82 4.40 24.91 -3.00
CA SER A 82 5.64 25.03 -2.23
C SER A 82 6.35 23.69 -2.02
N ASN A 83 7.66 23.74 -1.77
CA ASN A 83 8.43 22.53 -1.50
C ASN A 83 7.97 21.87 -0.20
N LEU A 84 7.58 20.58 -0.27
CA LEU A 84 7.06 19.79 0.85
C LEU A 84 8.17 19.31 1.81
N ILE A 85 9.39 19.15 1.34
CA ILE A 85 10.47 18.51 2.12
C ILE A 85 10.74 19.23 3.46
N PRO A 86 10.85 20.56 3.53
CA PRO A 86 11.04 21.23 4.81
C PRO A 86 9.91 20.95 5.82
N ALA A 87 8.64 20.93 5.34
CA ALA A 87 7.48 20.66 6.18
C ALA A 87 7.47 19.22 6.69
N ILE A 88 7.84 18.25 5.84
CA ILE A 88 7.97 16.84 6.22
C ILE A 88 9.07 16.67 7.28
N ILE A 89 10.21 17.33 7.13
CA ILE A 89 11.29 17.30 8.14
C ILE A 89 10.79 17.82 9.49
N GLU A 90 10.02 18.92 9.49
CA GLU A 90 9.44 19.46 10.73
C GLU A 90 8.42 18.50 11.37
N CYS A 91 7.61 17.79 10.57
CA CYS A 91 6.74 16.73 11.07
C CYS A 91 7.53 15.60 11.74
N VAL A 92 8.60 15.14 11.11
CA VAL A 92 9.48 14.09 11.67
C VAL A 92 10.12 14.55 12.98
N ARG A 93 10.66 15.77 13.03
CA ARG A 93 11.24 16.37 14.25
C ARG A 93 10.22 16.48 15.39
N SER A 94 8.96 16.72 15.04
CA SER A 94 7.84 16.79 16.00
C SER A 94 7.27 15.41 16.37
N ARG A 95 7.94 14.32 15.94
CA ARG A 95 7.55 12.93 16.20
C ARG A 95 6.21 12.52 15.56
N CYS A 96 5.89 13.07 14.39
CA CYS A 96 4.82 12.53 13.54
C CYS A 96 5.26 11.15 13.02
N THR A 97 4.33 10.22 12.91
CA THR A 97 4.58 8.91 12.29
C THR A 97 4.52 9.02 10.77
N LEU A 98 5.13 8.07 10.07
CA LEU A 98 5.06 7.98 8.61
C LEU A 98 3.61 7.90 8.13
N GLY A 99 2.76 7.10 8.80
CA GLY A 99 1.33 7.01 8.47
C GLY A 99 0.63 8.36 8.54
N GLU A 100 0.80 9.11 9.63
CA GLU A 100 0.18 10.43 9.80
C GLU A 100 0.63 11.44 8.72
N ILE A 101 1.90 11.41 8.32
CA ILE A 101 2.41 12.25 7.22
C ILE A 101 1.78 11.81 5.89
N SER A 102 1.76 10.50 5.61
CA SER A 102 1.20 9.95 4.37
C SER A 102 -0.30 10.21 4.27
N ASP A 103 -1.05 10.14 5.37
CA ASP A 103 -2.48 10.43 5.38
C ASP A 103 -2.76 11.88 4.99
N GLN A 104 -1.96 12.85 5.49
CA GLN A 104 -2.11 14.25 5.07
C GLN A 104 -1.85 14.45 3.57
N LEU A 105 -0.88 13.72 3.01
CA LEU A 105 -0.60 13.81 1.58
C LEU A 105 -1.68 13.09 0.75
N ARG A 106 -2.21 11.98 1.25
CA ARG A 106 -3.31 11.24 0.64
C ARG A 106 -4.60 12.06 0.57
N ASP A 107 -4.89 12.82 1.62
CA ASP A 107 -6.05 13.71 1.68
C ASP A 107 -6.00 14.79 0.60
N VAL A 108 -4.80 15.26 0.22
CA VAL A 108 -4.63 16.30 -0.79
C VAL A 108 -4.52 15.73 -2.21
N PHE A 109 -3.73 14.66 -2.39
CA PHE A 109 -3.40 14.12 -3.71
C PHE A 109 -4.27 12.93 -4.12
N GLY A 110 -4.99 12.33 -3.17
CA GLY A 110 -5.74 11.09 -3.39
C GLY A 110 -4.85 9.87 -3.54
N GLU A 111 -5.47 8.76 -3.89
CA GLU A 111 -4.80 7.49 -4.20
C GLU A 111 -5.09 7.09 -5.65
N TYR A 112 -4.09 6.55 -6.32
CA TYR A 112 -4.30 5.98 -7.63
C TYR A 112 -5.17 4.73 -7.51
N GLN A 113 -6.33 4.77 -8.16
CA GLN A 113 -7.19 3.61 -8.33
C GLN A 113 -7.11 3.15 -9.78
N SER A 114 -6.66 1.91 -9.96
CA SER A 114 -6.71 1.25 -11.27
C SER A 114 -8.17 0.94 -11.59
N ASN A 115 -8.72 1.56 -12.62
CA ASN A 115 -10.04 1.22 -13.15
C ASN A 115 -9.91 -0.07 -13.99
N PHE A 116 -9.86 -1.24 -13.33
CA PHE A 116 -10.02 -2.53 -13.97
C PHE A 116 -11.43 -3.06 -13.70
#